data_1bc1de7d2de641402cbcc9f0240f639a
#
_entry.id   1bc1de7d2de641402cbcc9f0240f639a
#
_cell.length_a   1.000
_cell.length_b   1.000
_cell.length_c   1.000
_cell.angle_alpha   90.00
_cell.angle_beta   90.00
_cell.angle_gamma   90.00
#
_symmetry.space_group_name_H-M   'P 1'
#
loop_
_entity.id
_entity.type
_entity.pdbx_description
1 polymer ?
#
loop_
_entity_poly.entity_id
_entity_poly.type
_entity_poly.pdbx_seq_one_letter_code
_entity_poly.pdbx_strand_id
1 'polypeptide(L)'
;MNHRTDLRSLALLAQMTQSISRNLLILAVLLIAVQSSALAQQLRLTNPLKIDRGDEVVDIPLAEITQHLHISAAQFQSIIAINNATMQRIPTQLFSNREGAQPDTLLLLIRLPANGMLDASFHLDNSAPQQGSLVFGRAVPERKDDFAWENQVVAYRIYGPALEATGEISSGIDVWSKRIPNFVVNSFYKQDHEAAVTHNPAFSYHKDNGIGLDSYDVGKSRGCGGTGVWTGDKLIASRNYTAIKVISSGPIRFAFEISYAPWLANGKFVTETKRVSLDAGSHLNKIVSTYTFGGDQPIQLAAGIAIHHGADVAIPTTENIAAVWDTPQDASAGRIATGFVALPAEHAKALTAANHALMIVQRRSGEPFTYFAGAAWSKADMPTQADWNSYLDNFKQLREHPILAAWIK
;
A
#
# COMPACT_ATOMS: atom_id res chain seq x y z
N MET A 1 47.90 36.09 72.15
CA MET A 1 46.56 35.45 72.26
C MET A 1 46.01 35.24 70.87
N ASN A 2 45.63 34.02 70.59
CA ASN A 2 44.78 33.52 69.49
C ASN A 2 45.31 33.41 68.07
N HIS A 3 46.23 32.42 67.86
CA HIS A 3 46.48 31.83 66.55
C HIS A 3 45.96 30.32 66.42
N ARG A 4 45.11 29.86 67.37
CA ARG A 4 44.66 28.47 67.41
C ARG A 4 43.22 28.24 66.89
N THR A 5 42.48 29.29 66.59
CA THR A 5 41.10 29.17 66.12
C THR A 5 40.93 29.02 64.59
N ASP A 6 41.96 29.37 63.81
CA ASP A 6 41.87 29.43 62.34
C ASP A 6 42.12 28.07 61.67
N LEU A 7 42.95 27.21 62.29
CA LEU A 7 43.29 25.91 61.70
C LEU A 7 42.13 24.85 61.75
N ARG A 8 41.25 24.95 62.75
CA ARG A 8 40.10 24.06 62.87
C ARG A 8 39.00 24.42 61.89
N SER A 9 38.80 25.68 61.61
CA SER A 9 37.81 26.15 60.61
C SER A 9 38.25 25.83 59.20
N LEU A 10 39.51 25.89 58.85
CA LEU A 10 40.08 25.51 57.58
C LEU A 10 39.97 23.95 57.31
N ALA A 11 40.20 23.15 58.36
CA ALA A 11 40.08 21.69 58.27
C ALA A 11 38.66 21.26 58.10
N LEU A 12 37.65 21.92 58.73
CA LEU A 12 36.25 21.65 58.54
C LEU A 12 35.76 22.04 57.13
N LEU A 13 36.21 23.19 56.60
CA LEU A 13 35.91 23.60 55.22
C LEU A 13 36.49 22.63 54.20
N ALA A 14 37.72 22.15 54.40
CA ALA A 14 38.36 21.17 53.51
C ALA A 14 37.63 19.80 53.55
N GLN A 15 37.15 19.37 54.70
CA GLN A 15 36.32 18.15 54.81
C GLN A 15 34.95 18.30 54.18
N MET A 16 34.30 19.46 54.31
CA MET A 16 33.02 19.73 53.67
C MET A 16 33.14 19.81 52.13
N THR A 17 34.20 20.46 51.61
CA THR A 17 34.43 20.49 50.15
C THR A 17 34.80 19.13 49.57
N GLN A 18 35.57 18.29 50.28
CA GLN A 18 35.79 16.90 49.83
C GLN A 18 34.53 16.03 49.89
N SER A 19 33.67 16.22 50.86
CA SER A 19 32.41 15.49 50.95
C SER A 19 31.43 15.89 49.82
N ILE A 20 31.35 17.19 49.51
CA ILE A 20 30.51 17.71 48.42
C ILE A 20 31.02 17.26 47.07
N SER A 21 32.33 17.28 46.80
CA SER A 21 32.92 16.82 45.56
C SER A 21 32.77 15.29 45.37
N ARG A 22 32.87 14.53 46.45
CA ARG A 22 32.66 13.08 46.42
C ARG A 22 31.20 12.70 46.19
N ASN A 23 30.24 13.43 46.77
CA ASN A 23 28.81 13.23 46.54
C ASN A 23 28.37 13.67 45.14
N LEU A 24 28.96 14.75 44.60
CA LEU A 24 28.76 15.17 43.21
C LEU A 24 29.33 14.18 42.22
N LEU A 25 30.47 13.57 42.51
CA LEU A 25 31.09 12.51 41.68
C LEU A 25 30.25 11.23 41.72
N ILE A 26 29.72 10.85 42.90
CA ILE A 26 28.80 9.70 43.04
C ILE A 26 27.48 9.97 42.32
N LEU A 27 26.95 11.20 42.40
CA LEU A 27 25.73 11.57 41.67
C LEU A 27 25.93 11.59 40.15
N ALA A 28 27.08 12.08 39.68
CA ALA A 28 27.47 12.05 38.28
C ALA A 28 27.71 10.63 37.77
N VAL A 29 28.32 9.74 38.57
CA VAL A 29 28.49 8.32 38.23
C VAL A 29 27.15 7.58 38.26
N LEU A 30 26.24 7.93 39.19
CA LEU A 30 24.88 7.40 39.19
C LEU A 30 24.03 7.92 38.03
N LEU A 31 24.21 9.20 37.63
CA LEU A 31 23.56 9.75 36.42
C LEU A 31 24.11 9.14 35.13
N ILE A 32 25.42 8.81 35.09
CA ILE A 32 26.04 8.08 33.97
C ILE A 32 25.65 6.60 34.00
N ALA A 33 25.45 6.02 35.18
CA ALA A 33 25.01 4.62 35.30
C ALA A 33 23.50 4.44 35.02
N VAL A 34 22.68 5.48 35.14
CA VAL A 34 21.24 5.45 34.71
C VAL A 34 21.12 5.71 33.22
N GLN A 35 22.15 6.21 32.56
CA GLN A 35 22.34 6.04 31.12
C GLN A 35 22.96 4.68 30.77
N SER A 36 22.85 3.68 31.66
CA SER A 36 23.04 2.31 31.24
C SER A 36 22.02 2.04 30.15
N SER A 37 22.52 2.17 28.93
CA SER A 37 22.00 1.52 27.76
C SER A 37 21.07 0.35 28.14
N ALA A 38 19.77 0.58 28.26
CA ALA A 38 18.88 -0.38 27.70
C ALA A 38 19.45 -0.57 26.30
N LEU A 39 20.15 -1.66 26.05
CA LEU A 39 20.56 -2.07 24.72
C LEU A 39 19.30 -1.92 23.89
N ALA A 40 19.23 -0.84 23.10
CA ALA A 40 18.04 -0.53 22.36
C ALA A 40 17.80 -1.74 21.49
N GLN A 41 16.76 -2.51 21.81
CA GLN A 41 16.45 -3.69 21.04
C GLN A 41 16.21 -3.22 19.62
N GLN A 42 16.95 -3.82 18.70
CA GLN A 42 16.94 -3.44 17.30
C GLN A 42 16.18 -4.49 16.51
N LEU A 43 15.46 -4.05 15.52
CA LEU A 43 14.80 -4.93 14.56
C LEU A 43 15.70 -5.05 13.33
N ARG A 44 16.22 -6.24 13.08
CA ARG A 44 16.93 -6.56 11.84
C ARG A 44 15.94 -7.00 10.78
N LEU A 45 15.95 -6.31 9.64
CA LEU A 45 15.18 -6.60 8.44
C LEU A 45 16.16 -7.15 7.39
N THR A 46 15.94 -8.38 6.92
CA THR A 46 16.83 -9.05 5.98
C THR A 46 16.10 -9.40 4.69
N ASN A 47 16.67 -9.06 3.56
CA ASN A 47 16.23 -9.52 2.24
C ASN A 47 16.85 -10.88 1.95
N PRO A 48 16.07 -11.97 1.92
CA PRO A 48 16.61 -13.32 1.67
C PRO A 48 16.88 -13.60 0.18
N LEU A 49 16.55 -12.66 -0.71
CA LEU A 49 16.64 -12.84 -2.17
C LEU A 49 17.83 -12.11 -2.78
N LYS A 50 18.25 -12.59 -3.95
CA LYS A 50 19.22 -11.92 -4.86
C LYS A 50 18.55 -10.87 -5.76
N ILE A 51 17.43 -10.29 -5.33
CA ILE A 51 16.65 -9.28 -6.03
C ILE A 51 16.59 -8.06 -5.13
N ASP A 52 16.85 -6.87 -5.68
CA ASP A 52 16.71 -5.63 -4.94
C ASP A 52 15.23 -5.40 -4.59
N ARG A 53 14.98 -4.95 -3.36
CA ARG A 53 13.68 -4.49 -2.91
C ARG A 53 13.67 -2.97 -2.96
N GLY A 54 12.87 -2.40 -3.86
CA GLY A 54 12.59 -0.97 -3.91
C GLY A 54 11.79 -0.51 -2.69
N ASP A 55 10.94 0.48 -2.85
CA ASP A 55 10.01 0.88 -1.79
C ASP A 55 9.09 -0.30 -1.45
N GLU A 56 9.29 -0.90 -0.29
CA GLU A 56 8.49 -2.03 0.20
C GLU A 56 8.00 -1.76 1.62
N VAL A 57 6.72 -2.05 1.85
CA VAL A 57 6.09 -1.89 3.17
C VAL A 57 6.19 -3.21 3.94
N VAL A 58 6.76 -3.13 5.14
CA VAL A 58 6.87 -4.25 6.07
C VAL A 58 5.91 -4.03 7.23
N ASP A 59 5.10 -5.04 7.49
CA ASP A 59 4.10 -5.05 8.58
C ASP A 59 4.75 -5.64 9.85
N ILE A 60 4.87 -4.84 10.92
CA ILE A 60 5.40 -5.27 12.22
C ILE A 60 4.27 -5.26 13.24
N PRO A 61 3.96 -6.40 13.89
CA PRO A 61 2.95 -6.44 14.93
C PRO A 61 3.28 -5.50 16.09
N LEU A 62 2.35 -4.61 16.46
CA LEU A 62 2.54 -3.70 17.59
C LEU A 62 2.74 -4.45 18.93
N ALA A 63 2.21 -5.67 19.04
CA ALA A 63 2.44 -6.54 20.19
C ALA A 63 3.93 -6.84 20.39
N GLU A 64 4.68 -7.11 19.32
CA GLU A 64 6.13 -7.33 19.38
C GLU A 64 6.86 -6.06 19.81
N ILE A 65 6.51 -4.90 19.21
CA ILE A 65 7.12 -3.61 19.58
C ILE A 65 6.84 -3.29 21.05
N THR A 66 5.60 -3.52 21.51
CA THR A 66 5.21 -3.31 22.91
C THR A 66 6.04 -4.18 23.86
N GLN A 67 6.23 -5.45 23.51
CA GLN A 67 7.04 -6.38 24.32
C GLN A 67 8.50 -5.94 24.41
N HIS A 68 9.09 -5.52 23.29
CA HIS A 68 10.50 -5.18 23.22
C HIS A 68 10.82 -3.78 23.75
N LEU A 69 9.93 -2.80 23.59
CA LEU A 69 10.13 -1.42 24.07
C LEU A 69 9.50 -1.17 25.45
N HIS A 70 8.74 -2.11 25.99
CA HIS A 70 7.99 -1.96 27.25
C HIS A 70 7.07 -0.71 27.25
N ILE A 71 6.39 -0.44 26.14
CA ILE A 71 5.51 0.70 25.95
C ILE A 71 4.04 0.30 26.01
N SER A 72 3.16 1.28 26.28
CA SER A 72 1.71 1.12 26.27
C SER A 72 1.10 1.61 24.95
N ALA A 73 -0.17 1.23 24.70
CA ALA A 73 -0.89 1.68 23.50
C ALA A 73 -1.02 3.21 23.41
N ALA A 74 -1.04 3.93 24.54
CA ALA A 74 -1.07 5.40 24.56
C ALA A 74 0.17 6.05 23.93
N GLN A 75 1.27 5.31 23.81
CA GLN A 75 2.54 5.79 23.27
C GLN A 75 2.74 5.45 21.78
N PHE A 76 1.84 4.70 21.16
CA PHE A 76 2.01 4.27 19.76
C PHE A 76 2.20 5.43 18.78
N GLN A 77 1.47 6.54 18.98
CA GLN A 77 1.57 7.73 18.12
C GLN A 77 2.96 8.41 18.16
N SER A 78 3.75 8.12 19.20
CA SER A 78 5.08 8.69 19.38
C SER A 78 6.20 7.81 18.83
N ILE A 79 5.87 6.61 18.34
CA ILE A 79 6.88 5.68 17.82
C ILE A 79 7.50 6.24 16.55
N ILE A 80 8.80 6.36 16.55
CA ILE A 80 9.63 6.61 15.37
C ILE A 80 10.60 5.46 15.16
N ALA A 81 10.91 5.13 13.92
CA ALA A 81 11.92 4.14 13.56
C ALA A 81 13.12 4.85 12.88
N ILE A 82 14.32 4.46 13.26
CA ILE A 82 15.57 5.03 12.75
C ILE A 82 16.40 3.89 12.13
N ASN A 83 16.90 4.11 10.92
CA ASN A 83 17.90 3.26 10.30
C ASN A 83 19.26 3.51 10.96
N ASN A 84 19.82 2.50 11.63
CA ASN A 84 21.03 2.64 12.43
C ASN A 84 22.28 2.93 11.59
N ALA A 85 22.31 2.52 10.33
CA ALA A 85 23.45 2.75 9.45
C ALA A 85 23.50 4.20 8.92
N THR A 86 22.33 4.78 8.62
CA THR A 86 22.23 6.12 8.01
C THR A 86 21.79 7.20 9.00
N MET A 87 21.31 6.81 10.16
CA MET A 87 20.68 7.67 11.18
C MET A 87 19.45 8.44 10.63
N GLN A 88 18.88 7.97 9.53
CA GLN A 88 17.69 8.56 8.94
C GLN A 88 16.42 7.91 9.50
N ARG A 89 15.38 8.72 9.62
CA ARG A 89 14.06 8.24 10.01
C ARG A 89 13.48 7.35 8.91
N ILE A 90 13.03 6.17 9.30
CA ILE A 90 12.26 5.27 8.44
C ILE A 90 10.81 5.74 8.46
N PRO A 91 10.16 5.90 7.28
CA PRO A 91 8.74 6.21 7.24
C PRO A 91 7.91 5.12 7.93
N THR A 92 6.98 5.56 8.81
CA THR A 92 6.13 4.67 9.60
C THR A 92 4.66 5.02 9.49
N GLN A 93 3.80 4.04 9.71
CA GLN A 93 2.34 4.25 9.81
C GLN A 93 1.75 3.26 10.79
N LEU A 94 0.94 3.75 11.73
CA LEU A 94 0.07 2.89 12.52
C LEU A 94 -1.09 2.40 11.65
N PHE A 95 -1.36 1.11 11.69
CA PHE A 95 -2.34 0.50 10.81
C PHE A 95 -3.21 -0.50 11.57
N SER A 96 -4.48 -0.57 11.21
CA SER A 96 -5.39 -1.67 11.52
C SER A 96 -6.13 -2.04 10.24
N ASN A 97 -6.35 -3.32 10.04
CA ASN A 97 -7.10 -3.82 8.88
C ASN A 97 -8.63 -3.70 9.06
N ARG A 98 -9.11 -2.94 10.05
CA ARG A 98 -10.53 -2.70 10.34
C ARG A 98 -10.75 -1.23 10.63
N GLU A 99 -11.79 -0.65 9.99
CA GLU A 99 -12.21 0.73 10.23
C GLU A 99 -12.48 0.99 11.72
N GLY A 100 -11.95 2.10 12.23
CA GLY A 100 -12.16 2.53 13.62
C GLY A 100 -11.56 1.64 14.70
N ALA A 101 -10.89 0.54 14.33
CA ALA A 101 -10.22 -0.30 15.31
C ALA A 101 -8.89 0.33 15.76
N GLN A 102 -8.49 -0.02 16.99
CA GLN A 102 -7.15 0.35 17.45
C GLN A 102 -6.08 -0.25 16.53
N PRO A 103 -5.00 0.47 16.25
CA PRO A 103 -3.88 -0.07 15.49
C PRO A 103 -3.32 -1.34 16.16
N ASP A 104 -3.02 -2.33 15.34
CA ASP A 104 -2.39 -3.58 15.74
C ASP A 104 -1.04 -3.81 15.04
N THR A 105 -0.72 -2.96 14.06
CA THR A 105 0.44 -3.07 13.19
C THR A 105 1.15 -1.73 13.06
N LEU A 106 2.48 -1.73 13.07
CA LEU A 106 3.32 -0.63 12.59
C LEU A 106 3.87 -1.00 11.22
N LEU A 107 3.54 -0.20 10.22
CA LEU A 107 4.11 -0.31 8.88
C LEU A 107 5.43 0.45 8.82
N LEU A 108 6.43 -0.13 8.17
CA LEU A 108 7.72 0.48 7.86
C LEU A 108 7.90 0.51 6.34
N LEU A 109 8.24 1.66 5.77
CA LEU A 109 8.62 1.76 4.35
C LEU A 109 10.14 1.71 4.22
N ILE A 110 10.67 0.66 3.60
CA ILE A 110 12.11 0.42 3.52
C ILE A 110 12.56 0.07 2.10
N ARG A 111 13.87 0.16 1.88
CA ARG A 111 14.58 -0.36 0.70
C ARG A 111 15.71 -1.25 1.14
N LEU A 112 15.84 -2.42 0.52
CA LEU A 112 16.92 -3.35 0.80
C LEU A 112 17.56 -3.84 -0.50
N PRO A 113 18.89 -3.78 -0.64
CA PRO A 113 19.55 -4.40 -1.78
C PRO A 113 19.43 -5.93 -1.73
N ALA A 114 19.78 -6.60 -2.80
CA ALA A 114 19.88 -8.06 -2.88
C ALA A 114 20.74 -8.61 -1.74
N ASN A 115 20.22 -9.60 -1.01
CA ASN A 115 20.83 -10.18 0.21
C ASN A 115 21.19 -9.14 1.29
N GLY A 116 20.63 -7.93 1.21
CA GLY A 116 20.92 -6.83 2.14
C GLY A 116 20.17 -6.94 3.45
N MET A 117 20.62 -6.16 4.42
CA MET A 117 19.97 -6.03 5.72
C MET A 117 19.92 -4.57 6.18
N LEU A 118 18.97 -4.28 7.07
CA LEU A 118 18.80 -3.00 7.74
C LEU A 118 18.48 -3.25 9.21
N ASP A 119 19.20 -2.59 10.11
CA ASP A 119 18.89 -2.59 11.53
C ASP A 119 18.16 -1.29 11.89
N ALA A 120 16.96 -1.43 12.44
CA ALA A 120 16.11 -0.33 12.86
C ALA A 120 16.03 -0.25 14.38
N SER A 121 16.25 0.93 14.93
CA SER A 121 15.96 1.25 16.34
C SER A 121 14.65 2.00 16.43
N PHE A 122 13.90 1.76 17.52
CA PHE A 122 12.64 2.44 17.79
C PHE A 122 12.80 3.40 18.97
N HIS A 123 12.23 4.58 18.85
CA HIS A 123 12.25 5.61 19.87
C HIS A 123 10.86 6.21 20.05
N LEU A 124 10.63 6.87 21.19
CA LEU A 124 9.43 7.66 21.43
C LEU A 124 9.78 9.14 21.27
N ASP A 125 9.14 9.82 20.32
CA ASP A 125 9.32 11.24 20.09
C ASP A 125 7.96 11.90 19.75
N ASN A 126 7.42 12.64 20.72
CA ASN A 126 6.19 13.40 20.57
C ASN A 126 6.36 14.68 19.74
N SER A 127 7.61 15.12 19.54
CA SER A 127 7.95 16.33 18.78
C SER A 127 8.28 16.05 17.33
N ALA A 128 8.37 14.78 16.94
CA ALA A 128 8.72 14.38 15.59
C ALA A 128 7.74 14.98 14.56
N PRO A 129 8.23 15.66 13.51
CA PRO A 129 7.38 16.23 12.50
C PRO A 129 6.55 15.12 11.82
N GLN A 130 5.29 15.45 11.48
CA GLN A 130 4.45 14.54 10.73
C GLN A 130 5.09 14.26 9.36
N GLN A 131 5.06 13.01 8.98
CA GLN A 131 5.54 12.57 7.67
C GLN A 131 4.52 12.93 6.60
N GLY A 132 5.00 13.47 5.47
CA GLY A 132 4.16 13.69 4.29
C GLY A 132 3.58 12.36 3.76
N SER A 133 2.35 12.40 3.28
CA SER A 133 1.73 11.20 2.71
C SER A 133 2.30 10.88 1.34
N LEU A 134 2.55 9.58 1.10
CA LEU A 134 2.98 9.00 -0.18
C LEU A 134 1.82 8.29 -0.89
N VAL A 135 0.65 8.27 -0.27
CA VAL A 135 -0.58 7.69 -0.81
C VAL A 135 -1.73 8.66 -0.57
N PHE A 136 -2.74 8.59 -1.44
CA PHE A 136 -3.90 9.46 -1.36
C PHE A 136 -5.14 8.75 -1.91
N GLY A 137 -6.31 9.13 -1.47
CA GLY A 137 -7.56 8.69 -2.06
C GLY A 137 -8.74 9.45 -1.47
N ARG A 138 -9.81 9.58 -2.25
CA ARG A 138 -11.04 10.25 -1.83
C ARG A 138 -12.25 9.84 -2.66
N ALA A 139 -13.43 10.05 -2.10
CA ALA A 139 -14.67 10.12 -2.86
C ALA A 139 -14.70 11.41 -3.71
N VAL A 140 -15.34 11.33 -4.87
CA VAL A 140 -15.45 12.42 -5.85
C VAL A 140 -16.90 12.60 -6.24
N PRO A 141 -17.73 13.15 -5.33
CA PRO A 141 -19.16 13.36 -5.59
C PRO A 141 -19.40 14.32 -6.76
N GLU A 142 -18.48 15.27 -6.99
CA GLU A 142 -18.53 16.20 -8.10
C GLU A 142 -18.40 15.54 -9.49
N ARG A 143 -17.91 14.28 -9.55
CA ARG A 143 -17.81 13.45 -10.75
C ARG A 143 -18.63 12.17 -10.61
N LYS A 144 -19.93 12.31 -10.36
CA LYS A 144 -20.93 11.23 -10.30
C LYS A 144 -20.55 10.11 -9.32
N ASP A 145 -20.07 10.48 -8.14
CA ASP A 145 -19.65 9.59 -7.06
C ASP A 145 -18.52 8.64 -7.45
N ASP A 146 -17.55 9.07 -8.25
CA ASP A 146 -16.32 8.31 -8.42
C ASP A 146 -15.60 8.15 -7.08
N PHE A 147 -14.76 7.13 -6.98
CA PHE A 147 -13.76 7.01 -5.93
C PHE A 147 -12.38 6.79 -6.56
N ALA A 148 -11.42 7.65 -6.22
CA ALA A 148 -10.09 7.60 -6.80
C ALA A 148 -9.01 7.51 -5.71
N TRP A 149 -7.95 6.77 -6.01
CA TRP A 149 -6.79 6.62 -5.11
C TRP A 149 -5.50 6.50 -5.90
N GLU A 150 -4.40 6.86 -5.27
CA GLU A 150 -3.09 6.91 -5.91
C GLU A 150 -1.93 6.79 -4.91
N ASN A 151 -0.78 6.47 -5.46
CA ASN A 151 0.52 6.67 -4.81
C ASN A 151 1.45 7.46 -5.74
N GLN A 152 2.76 7.39 -5.54
CA GLN A 152 3.73 8.14 -6.34
C GLN A 152 3.82 7.68 -7.80
N VAL A 153 3.42 6.43 -8.13
CA VAL A 153 3.69 5.81 -9.43
C VAL A 153 2.44 5.58 -10.29
N VAL A 154 1.27 5.44 -9.68
CA VAL A 154 0.03 5.11 -10.39
C VAL A 154 -1.19 5.67 -9.69
N ALA A 155 -2.28 5.92 -10.44
CA ALA A 155 -3.58 6.26 -9.89
C ALA A 155 -4.67 5.34 -10.45
N TYR A 156 -5.76 5.21 -9.70
CA TYR A 156 -6.88 4.33 -9.98
C TYR A 156 -8.21 5.02 -9.70
N ARG A 157 -9.28 4.52 -10.34
CA ARG A 157 -10.64 4.99 -10.15
C ARG A 157 -11.63 3.83 -10.21
N ILE A 158 -12.72 3.96 -9.46
CA ILE A 158 -13.92 3.13 -9.62
C ILE A 158 -15.16 4.03 -9.66
N TYR A 159 -16.24 3.49 -10.23
CA TYR A 159 -17.41 4.24 -10.61
C TYR A 159 -18.57 4.05 -9.62
N GLY A 160 -19.16 5.16 -9.20
CA GLY A 160 -20.16 5.21 -8.17
C GLY A 160 -21.62 5.12 -8.60
N PRO A 161 -22.54 5.18 -7.64
CA PRO A 161 -23.98 5.03 -7.88
C PRO A 161 -24.60 6.17 -8.69
N ALA A 162 -24.06 7.40 -8.60
CA ALA A 162 -24.59 8.50 -9.40
C ALA A 162 -24.27 8.31 -10.91
N LEU A 163 -23.15 7.68 -11.26
CA LEU A 163 -22.86 7.29 -12.64
C LEU A 163 -23.82 6.18 -13.11
N GLU A 164 -24.08 5.18 -12.26
CA GLU A 164 -25.03 4.12 -12.56
C GLU A 164 -26.43 4.66 -12.86
N ALA A 165 -26.88 5.70 -12.15
CA ALA A 165 -28.16 6.35 -12.38
C ALA A 165 -28.30 6.97 -13.78
N THR A 166 -27.19 7.23 -14.49
CA THR A 166 -27.19 7.69 -15.89
C THR A 166 -27.30 6.55 -16.90
N GLY A 167 -27.31 5.28 -16.44
CA GLY A 167 -27.31 4.08 -17.27
C GLY A 167 -25.91 3.52 -17.56
N GLU A 168 -24.86 4.15 -17.06
CA GLU A 168 -23.47 3.68 -17.23
C GLU A 168 -23.10 2.73 -16.10
N ILE A 169 -23.01 1.44 -16.42
CA ILE A 169 -22.75 0.37 -15.46
C ILE A 169 -21.34 -0.14 -15.66
N SER A 170 -20.52 0.01 -14.62
CA SER A 170 -19.16 -0.52 -14.57
C SER A 170 -18.74 -0.81 -13.14
N SER A 171 -18.23 -2.02 -12.87
CA SER A 171 -17.55 -2.40 -11.63
C SER A 171 -16.08 -2.80 -11.89
N GLY A 172 -15.55 -2.40 -13.05
CA GLY A 172 -14.12 -2.50 -13.35
C GLY A 172 -13.30 -1.44 -12.62
N ILE A 173 -12.00 -1.68 -12.54
CA ILE A 173 -11.03 -0.72 -11.97
C ILE A 173 -10.35 0.00 -13.12
N ASP A 174 -10.41 1.31 -13.08
CA ASP A 174 -9.77 2.21 -14.02
C ASP A 174 -8.34 2.54 -13.61
N VAL A 175 -7.51 2.92 -14.58
CA VAL A 175 -6.09 3.21 -14.39
C VAL A 175 -5.76 4.56 -14.99
N TRP A 176 -5.08 5.39 -14.22
CA TRP A 176 -4.51 6.63 -14.70
C TRP A 176 -2.99 6.60 -14.68
N SER A 177 -2.41 6.89 -15.82
CA SER A 177 -0.97 6.94 -16.02
C SER A 177 -0.37 8.19 -15.41
N LYS A 178 0.75 8.04 -14.69
CA LYS A 178 1.47 9.15 -14.03
C LYS A 178 2.92 9.19 -14.50
N ARG A 179 3.47 10.41 -14.58
CA ARG A 179 4.89 10.65 -14.87
C ARG A 179 5.62 11.31 -13.70
N ILE A 180 4.87 11.89 -12.78
CA ILE A 180 5.40 12.63 -11.63
C ILE A 180 5.00 11.95 -10.31
N PRO A 181 5.83 12.04 -9.26
CA PRO A 181 5.51 11.43 -7.96
C PRO A 181 4.42 12.19 -7.19
N ASN A 182 4.09 13.41 -7.59
CA ASN A 182 3.04 14.21 -6.96
C ASN A 182 1.66 13.61 -7.21
N PHE A 183 0.70 13.88 -6.33
CA PHE A 183 -0.67 13.45 -6.50
C PHE A 183 -1.36 14.16 -7.66
N VAL A 184 -2.02 13.41 -8.53
CA VAL A 184 -2.69 13.90 -9.74
C VAL A 184 -4.21 13.86 -9.65
N VAL A 185 -4.81 13.08 -8.76
CA VAL A 185 -6.27 12.89 -8.67
C VAL A 185 -7.01 14.22 -8.64
N ASN A 186 -6.65 15.13 -7.76
CA ASN A 186 -7.30 16.44 -7.68
C ASN A 186 -7.07 17.31 -8.92
N SER A 187 -5.87 17.23 -9.52
CA SER A 187 -5.56 17.97 -10.74
C SER A 187 -6.36 17.47 -11.93
N PHE A 188 -6.51 16.15 -12.06
CA PHE A 188 -7.25 15.54 -13.17
C PHE A 188 -8.74 15.87 -13.10
N TYR A 189 -9.37 15.76 -11.93
CA TYR A 189 -10.77 16.17 -11.79
C TYR A 189 -10.98 17.67 -11.98
N LYS A 190 -10.03 18.51 -11.57
CA LYS A 190 -10.08 19.95 -11.87
C LYS A 190 -9.99 20.20 -13.38
N GLN A 191 -9.13 19.50 -14.10
CA GLN A 191 -9.00 19.58 -15.55
C GLN A 191 -10.26 19.10 -16.27
N ASP A 192 -10.87 18.00 -15.82
CA ASP A 192 -12.16 17.51 -16.35
C ASP A 192 -13.26 18.59 -16.23
N HIS A 193 -13.37 19.16 -15.05
CA HIS A 193 -14.33 20.25 -14.81
C HIS A 193 -14.06 21.46 -15.72
N GLU A 194 -12.81 21.90 -15.83
CA GLU A 194 -12.41 23.03 -16.66
C GLU A 194 -12.67 22.77 -18.14
N ALA A 195 -12.35 21.57 -18.63
CA ALA A 195 -12.65 21.17 -20.00
C ALA A 195 -14.17 21.19 -20.30
N ALA A 196 -14.98 20.73 -19.33
CA ALA A 196 -16.44 20.74 -19.46
C ALA A 196 -17.03 22.16 -19.47
N VAL A 197 -16.58 23.03 -18.55
CA VAL A 197 -17.10 24.42 -18.43
C VAL A 197 -16.67 25.29 -19.60
N THR A 198 -15.43 25.16 -20.05
CA THR A 198 -14.87 25.97 -21.14
C THR A 198 -15.15 25.41 -22.53
N HIS A 199 -15.67 24.17 -22.61
CA HIS A 199 -15.81 23.40 -23.87
C HIS A 199 -14.47 23.30 -24.63
N ASN A 200 -13.35 23.35 -23.92
CA ASN A 200 -12.01 23.29 -24.51
C ASN A 200 -11.34 21.93 -24.22
N PRO A 201 -11.27 21.03 -25.21
CA PRO A 201 -10.67 19.71 -25.02
C PRO A 201 -9.16 19.75 -24.74
N ALA A 202 -8.49 20.90 -24.87
CA ALA A 202 -7.08 21.03 -24.50
C ALA A 202 -6.85 20.87 -22.99
N PHE A 203 -7.86 21.17 -22.18
CA PHE A 203 -7.80 20.97 -20.71
C PHE A 203 -8.16 19.53 -20.29
N SER A 204 -8.58 18.67 -21.22
CA SER A 204 -8.97 17.30 -20.87
C SER A 204 -7.80 16.51 -20.27
N TYR A 205 -8.03 15.86 -19.14
CA TYR A 205 -7.08 14.93 -18.51
C TYR A 205 -6.87 13.62 -19.31
N HIS A 206 -7.61 13.42 -20.40
CA HIS A 206 -7.34 12.36 -21.39
C HIS A 206 -6.17 12.70 -22.33
N LYS A 207 -5.56 13.87 -22.19
CA LYS A 207 -4.36 14.28 -22.95
C LYS A 207 -3.18 14.41 -22.01
N ASP A 208 -2.03 13.88 -22.46
CA ASP A 208 -0.77 14.03 -21.73
C ASP A 208 -0.29 15.48 -21.77
N ASN A 209 -0.40 16.15 -20.64
CA ASN A 209 0.06 17.54 -20.44
C ASN A 209 1.34 17.61 -19.60
N GLY A 210 2.11 16.53 -19.54
CA GLY A 210 3.40 16.45 -18.84
C GLY A 210 3.36 15.82 -17.45
N ILE A 211 2.16 15.62 -16.87
CA ILE A 211 2.00 14.99 -15.55
C ILE A 211 1.45 13.56 -15.62
N GLY A 212 0.78 13.23 -16.72
CA GLY A 212 0.11 11.95 -16.96
C GLY A 212 -1.20 12.15 -17.70
N LEU A 213 -1.99 11.09 -17.81
CA LEU A 213 -3.31 11.11 -18.45
C LEU A 213 -4.16 9.91 -18.06
N ASP A 214 -5.47 10.04 -18.30
CA ASP A 214 -6.42 8.92 -18.37
C ASP A 214 -6.57 8.49 -19.83
N SER A 215 -6.07 7.31 -20.18
CA SER A 215 -6.18 6.73 -21.52
C SER A 215 -6.58 5.26 -21.51
N TYR A 216 -7.01 4.74 -20.37
CA TYR A 216 -7.44 3.36 -20.22
C TYR A 216 -8.96 3.27 -20.34
N ASP A 217 -9.46 2.42 -21.23
CA ASP A 217 -10.90 2.22 -21.43
C ASP A 217 -11.41 1.04 -20.60
N VAL A 218 -12.18 1.30 -19.55
CA VAL A 218 -12.80 0.25 -18.74
C VAL A 218 -14.10 -0.25 -19.38
N GLY A 219 -14.97 0.64 -19.79
CA GLY A 219 -16.27 0.30 -20.33
C GLY A 219 -17.03 -0.71 -19.45
N LYS A 220 -17.54 -1.79 -20.07
CA LYS A 220 -18.20 -2.91 -19.39
C LYS A 220 -17.24 -4.01 -18.95
N SER A 221 -15.93 -3.84 -19.18
CA SER A 221 -14.92 -4.82 -18.82
C SER A 221 -14.67 -4.87 -17.31
N ARG A 222 -13.69 -5.67 -16.90
CA ARG A 222 -13.20 -5.68 -15.51
C ARG A 222 -12.12 -4.64 -15.26
N GLY A 223 -11.73 -3.89 -16.31
CA GLY A 223 -10.64 -2.95 -16.22
C GLY A 223 -9.36 -3.64 -15.74
N CYS A 224 -8.73 -3.09 -14.72
CA CYS A 224 -7.49 -3.61 -14.13
C CYS A 224 -7.77 -4.31 -12.78
N GLY A 225 -8.33 -5.54 -12.83
CA GLY A 225 -8.50 -6.36 -11.63
C GLY A 225 -9.90 -6.36 -11.02
N GLY A 226 -10.94 -5.91 -11.74
CA GLY A 226 -12.32 -6.13 -11.33
C GLY A 226 -12.68 -7.63 -11.34
N THR A 227 -13.63 -8.04 -10.50
CA THR A 227 -14.03 -9.44 -10.30
C THR A 227 -15.42 -9.76 -10.84
N GLY A 228 -15.73 -11.03 -10.92
CA GLY A 228 -17.05 -11.57 -11.26
C GLY A 228 -17.14 -13.06 -11.00
N VAL A 229 -18.35 -13.61 -11.15
CA VAL A 229 -18.61 -15.05 -11.15
C VAL A 229 -18.35 -15.60 -12.54
N TRP A 230 -17.48 -16.61 -12.63
CA TRP A 230 -17.14 -17.28 -13.88
C TRP A 230 -18.02 -18.52 -14.09
N THR A 231 -18.66 -18.64 -15.24
CA THR A 231 -19.55 -19.78 -15.58
C THR A 231 -18.91 -20.79 -16.50
N GLY A 232 -17.65 -20.63 -16.88
CA GLY A 232 -16.96 -21.43 -17.88
C GLY A 232 -16.88 -20.75 -19.25
N ASP A 233 -17.82 -19.89 -19.56
CA ASP A 233 -17.92 -19.15 -20.82
C ASP A 233 -18.17 -17.64 -20.63
N LYS A 234 -18.77 -17.26 -19.52
CA LYS A 234 -19.16 -15.86 -19.22
C LYS A 234 -18.68 -15.41 -17.85
N LEU A 235 -18.36 -14.13 -17.77
CA LEU A 235 -18.04 -13.45 -16.52
C LEU A 235 -19.24 -12.57 -16.14
N ILE A 236 -19.92 -12.95 -15.05
CA ILE A 236 -21.10 -12.23 -14.54
C ILE A 236 -20.65 -11.34 -13.37
N ALA A 237 -20.61 -10.04 -13.62
CA ALA A 237 -20.13 -9.05 -12.67
C ALA A 237 -21.26 -8.31 -11.97
N SER A 238 -20.91 -7.64 -10.86
CA SER A 238 -21.76 -6.67 -10.17
C SER A 238 -22.01 -5.43 -11.02
N ARG A 239 -22.87 -4.58 -10.51
CA ARG A 239 -23.05 -3.18 -10.94
C ARG A 239 -22.03 -2.31 -10.24
N ASN A 240 -22.16 -0.97 -10.37
CA ASN A 240 -21.31 0.00 -9.67
C ASN A 240 -21.37 -0.24 -8.15
N TYR A 241 -20.39 0.24 -7.42
CA TYR A 241 -20.36 0.07 -5.97
C TYR A 241 -21.53 0.81 -5.29
N THR A 242 -21.94 0.33 -4.10
CA THR A 242 -22.97 0.97 -3.29
C THR A 242 -22.45 1.73 -2.10
N ALA A 243 -21.30 1.33 -1.59
CA ALA A 243 -20.66 2.01 -0.45
C ALA A 243 -19.15 1.81 -0.47
N ILE A 244 -18.44 2.80 0.08
CA ILE A 244 -17.01 2.75 0.36
C ILE A 244 -16.76 3.15 1.79
N LYS A 245 -15.84 2.43 2.43
CA LYS A 245 -15.33 2.75 3.76
C LYS A 245 -13.82 2.88 3.70
N VAL A 246 -13.29 4.06 4.00
CA VAL A 246 -11.84 4.26 4.12
C VAL A 246 -11.38 3.65 5.45
N ILE A 247 -10.46 2.70 5.37
CA ILE A 247 -9.85 2.01 6.52
C ILE A 247 -8.61 2.76 6.98
N SER A 248 -7.79 3.23 6.03
CA SER A 248 -6.56 3.97 6.32
C SER A 248 -6.23 4.91 5.18
N SER A 249 -5.82 6.15 5.49
CA SER A 249 -5.54 7.21 4.52
C SER A 249 -4.04 7.55 4.38
N GLY A 250 -3.16 6.67 4.82
CA GLY A 250 -1.72 6.91 4.73
C GLY A 250 -1.04 7.12 6.09
N PRO A 251 0.26 7.47 6.11
CA PRO A 251 1.05 8.06 5.00
C PRO A 251 1.66 7.09 3.99
N ILE A 252 1.74 5.75 4.26
CA ILE A 252 2.44 4.80 3.38
C ILE A 252 1.55 3.68 2.82
N ARG A 253 0.37 3.46 3.39
CA ARG A 253 -0.67 2.56 2.88
C ARG A 253 -2.00 3.27 2.88
N PHE A 254 -2.65 3.33 1.71
CA PHE A 254 -4.06 3.68 1.59
C PHE A 254 -4.89 2.39 1.52
N ALA A 255 -5.94 2.28 2.32
CA ALA A 255 -6.78 1.09 2.34
C ALA A 255 -8.25 1.45 2.50
N PHE A 256 -9.12 0.73 1.78
CA PHE A 256 -10.57 0.93 1.83
C PHE A 256 -11.32 -0.35 1.51
N GLU A 257 -12.60 -0.38 1.86
CA GLU A 257 -13.53 -1.46 1.58
C GLU A 257 -14.65 -0.96 0.66
N ILE A 258 -15.00 -1.78 -0.32
CA ILE A 258 -16.05 -1.54 -1.31
C ILE A 258 -17.14 -2.57 -1.09
N SER A 259 -18.41 -2.13 -1.07
CA SER A 259 -19.58 -3.00 -1.04
C SER A 259 -20.37 -2.89 -2.34
N TYR A 260 -20.94 -4.01 -2.77
CA TYR A 260 -21.79 -4.09 -3.96
C TYR A 260 -23.18 -4.59 -3.60
N ALA A 261 -24.22 -4.11 -4.31
CA ALA A 261 -25.57 -4.62 -4.17
C ALA A 261 -25.63 -6.10 -4.60
N PRO A 262 -26.52 -6.90 -4.02
CA PRO A 262 -26.72 -8.28 -4.47
C PRO A 262 -27.10 -8.35 -5.95
N TRP A 263 -26.52 -9.31 -6.67
CA TRP A 263 -26.88 -9.57 -8.07
C TRP A 263 -27.04 -11.07 -8.34
N LEU A 264 -27.77 -11.40 -9.40
CA LEU A 264 -27.98 -12.78 -9.82
C LEU A 264 -26.81 -13.25 -10.70
N ALA A 265 -26.08 -14.26 -10.27
CA ALA A 265 -25.02 -14.89 -11.02
C ALA A 265 -25.16 -16.41 -10.97
N ASN A 266 -25.24 -17.06 -12.14
CA ASN A 266 -25.38 -18.51 -12.29
C ASN A 266 -26.48 -19.14 -11.40
N GLY A 267 -27.66 -18.50 -11.37
CA GLY A 267 -28.81 -18.96 -10.59
C GLY A 267 -28.73 -18.72 -9.08
N LYS A 268 -27.71 -18.03 -8.60
CA LYS A 268 -27.56 -17.66 -7.18
C LYS A 268 -27.53 -16.14 -7.02
N PHE A 269 -28.16 -15.63 -5.97
CA PHE A 269 -27.88 -14.26 -5.52
C PHE A 269 -26.55 -14.25 -4.79
N VAL A 270 -25.68 -13.38 -5.25
CA VAL A 270 -24.32 -13.18 -4.68
C VAL A 270 -24.16 -11.74 -4.24
N THR A 271 -23.36 -11.52 -3.21
CA THR A 271 -22.85 -10.20 -2.80
C THR A 271 -21.33 -10.24 -2.79
N GLU A 272 -20.69 -9.11 -2.95
CA GLU A 272 -19.24 -8.97 -2.86
C GLU A 272 -18.88 -7.84 -1.90
N THR A 273 -17.90 -8.10 -1.05
CA THR A 273 -17.12 -7.09 -0.35
C THR A 273 -15.68 -7.18 -0.83
N LYS A 274 -15.11 -6.07 -1.24
CA LYS A 274 -13.74 -6.00 -1.76
C LYS A 274 -12.92 -5.04 -0.92
N ARG A 275 -11.80 -5.52 -0.36
CA ARG A 275 -10.80 -4.68 0.27
C ARG A 275 -9.68 -4.42 -0.70
N VAL A 276 -9.33 -3.15 -0.82
CA VAL A 276 -8.22 -2.68 -1.67
C VAL A 276 -7.24 -1.96 -0.78
N SER A 277 -5.95 -2.27 -0.93
CA SER A 277 -4.88 -1.49 -0.34
C SER A 277 -3.78 -1.21 -1.35
N LEU A 278 -3.30 0.02 -1.37
CA LEU A 278 -2.20 0.48 -2.20
C LEU A 278 -1.08 1.00 -1.30
N ASP A 279 0.08 0.39 -1.42
CA ASP A 279 1.29 0.78 -0.70
C ASP A 279 2.10 1.81 -1.50
N ALA A 280 2.83 2.66 -0.80
CA ALA A 280 3.78 3.58 -1.40
C ALA A 280 4.78 2.84 -2.30
N GLY A 281 5.01 3.35 -3.51
CA GLY A 281 5.94 2.78 -4.51
C GLY A 281 5.46 1.52 -5.23
N SER A 282 4.32 0.93 -4.86
CA SER A 282 3.78 -0.26 -5.54
C SER A 282 2.97 0.10 -6.77
N HIS A 283 3.20 -0.60 -7.89
CA HIS A 283 2.30 -0.56 -9.04
C HIS A 283 1.04 -1.39 -8.85
N LEU A 284 1.02 -2.32 -7.88
CA LEU A 284 -0.10 -3.23 -7.70
C LEU A 284 -0.85 -2.93 -6.40
N ASN A 285 -2.17 -2.89 -6.51
CA ASN A 285 -3.06 -2.97 -5.35
C ASN A 285 -3.09 -4.40 -4.83
N LYS A 286 -3.07 -4.60 -3.52
CA LYS A 286 -3.52 -5.84 -2.90
C LYS A 286 -5.04 -5.80 -2.80
N ILE A 287 -5.70 -6.78 -3.38
CA ILE A 287 -7.16 -6.89 -3.42
C ILE A 287 -7.58 -8.18 -2.73
N VAL A 288 -8.51 -8.08 -1.79
CA VAL A 288 -9.14 -9.22 -1.11
C VAL A 288 -10.63 -9.15 -1.40
N SER A 289 -11.11 -10.04 -2.25
CA SER A 289 -12.51 -10.11 -2.65
C SER A 289 -13.19 -11.28 -1.94
N THR A 290 -14.31 -11.00 -1.27
CA THR A 290 -15.10 -11.99 -0.54
C THR A 290 -16.53 -12.01 -1.08
N TYR A 291 -16.96 -13.16 -1.56
CA TYR A 291 -18.33 -13.37 -2.07
C TYR A 291 -19.17 -14.11 -1.04
N THR A 292 -20.40 -13.66 -0.83
CA THR A 292 -21.39 -14.37 -0.02
C THR A 292 -22.57 -14.80 -0.90
N PHE A 293 -22.99 -16.05 -0.74
CA PHE A 293 -24.09 -16.65 -1.49
C PHE A 293 -24.67 -17.84 -0.74
N GLY A 294 -25.87 -18.30 -1.12
CA GLY A 294 -26.52 -19.46 -0.51
C GLY A 294 -26.00 -20.80 -1.01
N GLY A 295 -26.01 -21.82 -0.14
CA GLY A 295 -25.62 -23.22 -0.42
C GLY A 295 -24.11 -23.46 -0.17
N ASP A 296 -23.76 -24.75 -0.02
CA ASP A 296 -22.43 -25.19 0.44
C ASP A 296 -21.44 -25.45 -0.72
N GLN A 297 -21.94 -25.48 -1.96
CA GLN A 297 -21.11 -25.74 -3.13
C GLN A 297 -20.30 -24.50 -3.51
N PRO A 298 -18.98 -24.64 -3.78
CA PRO A 298 -18.16 -23.54 -4.21
C PRO A 298 -18.60 -23.03 -5.59
N ILE A 299 -18.31 -21.77 -5.87
CA ILE A 299 -18.47 -21.16 -7.19
C ILE A 299 -17.10 -20.77 -7.75
N GLN A 300 -17.01 -20.62 -9.06
CA GLN A 300 -15.82 -20.07 -9.69
C GLN A 300 -15.91 -18.54 -9.68
N LEU A 301 -14.89 -17.91 -9.12
CA LEU A 301 -14.68 -16.47 -9.18
C LEU A 301 -13.54 -16.18 -10.15
N ALA A 302 -13.59 -15.04 -10.82
CA ALA A 302 -12.48 -14.58 -11.63
C ALA A 302 -12.19 -13.11 -11.37
N ALA A 303 -10.89 -12.76 -11.26
CA ALA A 303 -10.39 -11.42 -11.46
C ALA A 303 -9.99 -11.25 -12.93
N GLY A 304 -10.24 -10.08 -13.52
CA GLY A 304 -10.00 -9.86 -14.95
C GLY A 304 -9.20 -8.59 -15.23
N ILE A 305 -8.30 -8.69 -16.21
CA ILE A 305 -7.68 -7.55 -16.88
C ILE A 305 -8.29 -7.44 -18.28
N ALA A 306 -8.77 -6.25 -18.65
CA ALA A 306 -9.32 -6.01 -19.98
C ALA A 306 -8.24 -6.22 -21.06
N ILE A 307 -8.63 -6.82 -22.18
CA ILE A 307 -7.80 -6.94 -23.38
C ILE A 307 -8.44 -6.09 -24.47
N HIS A 308 -7.82 -5.00 -24.83
CA HIS A 308 -8.25 -4.14 -25.91
C HIS A 308 -7.70 -4.60 -27.25
N HIS A 309 -8.24 -4.07 -28.34
CA HIS A 309 -7.77 -4.42 -29.68
C HIS A 309 -6.29 -4.05 -29.88
N GLY A 310 -5.47 -5.03 -30.30
CA GLY A 310 -4.05 -4.82 -30.53
C GLY A 310 -3.18 -4.87 -29.26
N ALA A 311 -3.73 -5.32 -28.14
CA ALA A 311 -2.96 -5.57 -26.94
C ALA A 311 -2.15 -6.87 -27.04
N ASP A 312 -0.94 -6.85 -26.53
CA ASP A 312 -0.11 -8.05 -26.37
C ASP A 312 -0.38 -8.67 -24.99
N VAL A 313 -0.67 -9.96 -24.95
CA VAL A 313 -1.00 -10.68 -23.71
C VAL A 313 0.03 -11.74 -23.43
N ALA A 314 0.60 -11.70 -22.21
CA ALA A 314 1.50 -12.72 -21.70
C ALA A 314 0.88 -13.43 -20.48
N ILE A 315 0.59 -14.73 -20.63
CA ILE A 315 0.13 -15.61 -19.55
C ILE A 315 1.08 -16.81 -19.51
N PRO A 316 2.08 -16.79 -18.61
CA PRO A 316 2.94 -17.94 -18.40
C PRO A 316 2.13 -19.17 -17.94
N THR A 317 2.39 -20.33 -18.55
CA THR A 317 1.63 -21.56 -18.30
C THR A 317 1.78 -22.14 -16.88
N THR A 318 2.84 -21.77 -16.19
CA THR A 318 3.19 -22.30 -14.85
C THR A 318 2.97 -21.28 -13.73
N GLU A 319 2.56 -20.08 -14.07
CA GLU A 319 2.58 -18.96 -13.15
C GLU A 319 1.17 -18.37 -12.95
N ASN A 320 0.86 -18.00 -11.72
CA ASN A 320 -0.36 -17.27 -11.38
C ASN A 320 -0.18 -15.78 -11.68
N ILE A 321 0.24 -15.48 -12.90
CA ILE A 321 0.52 -14.13 -13.43
C ILE A 321 -0.20 -13.99 -14.77
N ALA A 322 -0.69 -12.80 -15.06
CA ALA A 322 -0.97 -12.37 -16.43
C ALA A 322 -0.58 -10.91 -16.59
N ALA A 323 -0.03 -10.60 -17.76
CA ALA A 323 0.35 -9.26 -18.17
C ALA A 323 -0.35 -8.92 -19.49
N VAL A 324 -0.82 -7.68 -19.59
CA VAL A 324 -1.38 -7.11 -20.82
C VAL A 324 -0.61 -5.82 -21.12
N TRP A 325 -0.02 -5.76 -22.31
CA TRP A 325 0.68 -4.59 -22.82
C TRP A 325 -0.21 -3.91 -23.86
N ASP A 326 -0.92 -2.90 -23.44
CA ASP A 326 -2.07 -2.35 -24.15
C ASP A 326 -1.71 -1.15 -25.01
N THR A 327 -2.44 -0.96 -26.11
CA THR A 327 -2.35 0.20 -26.99
C THR A 327 -3.59 1.07 -26.74
N PRO A 328 -3.46 2.26 -26.13
CA PRO A 328 -4.56 3.21 -26.05
C PRO A 328 -5.10 3.60 -27.41
N GLN A 329 -6.34 4.11 -27.47
CA GLN A 329 -6.93 4.62 -28.70
C GLN A 329 -6.06 5.72 -29.37
N ASP A 330 -5.46 6.59 -28.54
CA ASP A 330 -4.42 7.51 -29.00
C ASP A 330 -3.04 6.83 -28.85
N ALA A 331 -2.51 6.34 -29.97
CA ALA A 331 -1.18 5.72 -30.00
C ALA A 331 -0.05 6.65 -29.51
N SER A 332 -0.26 7.98 -29.57
CA SER A 332 0.69 8.96 -29.03
C SER A 332 0.75 8.92 -27.50
N ALA A 333 -0.24 8.34 -26.82
CA ALA A 333 -0.25 8.16 -25.37
C ALA A 333 0.79 7.13 -24.87
N GLY A 334 1.42 6.37 -25.76
CA GLY A 334 2.36 5.29 -25.39
C GLY A 334 1.64 3.97 -25.16
N ARG A 335 2.13 3.15 -24.21
CA ARG A 335 1.54 1.85 -23.85
C ARG A 335 1.17 1.84 -22.38
N ILE A 336 0.05 1.21 -22.08
CA ILE A 336 -0.39 0.93 -20.71
C ILE A 336 -0.10 -0.53 -20.42
N ALA A 337 0.71 -0.78 -19.41
CA ALA A 337 0.93 -2.10 -18.87
C ALA A 337 -0.10 -2.35 -17.77
N THR A 338 -0.85 -3.45 -17.86
CA THR A 338 -1.71 -3.93 -16.77
C THR A 338 -1.38 -5.38 -16.47
N GLY A 339 -1.66 -5.82 -15.24
CA GLY A 339 -1.37 -7.19 -14.88
C GLY A 339 -1.91 -7.56 -13.51
N PHE A 340 -1.88 -8.85 -13.25
CA PHE A 340 -2.19 -9.39 -11.93
C PHE A 340 -1.23 -10.51 -11.53
N VAL A 341 -1.14 -10.70 -10.21
CA VAL A 341 -0.37 -11.78 -9.56
C VAL A 341 -1.24 -12.39 -8.48
N ALA A 342 -1.32 -13.73 -8.41
CA ALA A 342 -1.81 -14.43 -7.23
C ALA A 342 -0.71 -15.32 -6.66
N LEU A 343 -0.71 -15.48 -5.34
CA LEU A 343 0.24 -16.38 -4.70
C LEU A 343 -0.21 -17.85 -4.86
N PRO A 344 0.69 -18.82 -4.81
CA PRO A 344 0.37 -20.24 -5.01
C PRO A 344 -0.74 -20.76 -4.09
N ALA A 345 -0.82 -20.27 -2.85
CA ALA A 345 -1.86 -20.64 -1.89
C ALA A 345 -3.29 -20.36 -2.35
N GLU A 346 -3.48 -19.45 -3.31
CA GLU A 346 -4.80 -19.14 -3.88
C GLU A 346 -5.30 -20.22 -4.85
N HIS A 347 -4.41 -21.10 -5.34
CA HIS A 347 -4.72 -22.15 -6.33
C HIS A 347 -5.43 -21.58 -7.57
N ALA A 348 -4.99 -20.41 -8.00
CA ALA A 348 -5.57 -19.70 -9.12
C ALA A 348 -5.08 -20.27 -10.45
N LYS A 349 -5.92 -20.15 -11.49
CA LYS A 349 -5.58 -20.52 -12.87
C LYS A 349 -5.77 -19.32 -13.78
N ALA A 350 -4.71 -18.92 -14.47
CA ALA A 350 -4.78 -17.86 -15.47
C ALA A 350 -5.15 -18.42 -16.85
N LEU A 351 -6.02 -17.70 -17.58
CA LEU A 351 -6.39 -17.98 -18.96
C LEU A 351 -6.92 -16.72 -19.67
N THR A 352 -7.00 -16.76 -20.99
CA THR A 352 -7.65 -15.72 -21.80
C THR A 352 -9.05 -16.16 -22.19
N ALA A 353 -10.07 -15.39 -21.82
CA ALA A 353 -11.46 -15.60 -22.22
C ALA A 353 -12.28 -14.30 -22.12
N ALA A 354 -13.37 -14.21 -22.85
CA ALA A 354 -14.33 -13.08 -22.79
C ALA A 354 -13.63 -11.69 -22.89
N ASN A 355 -12.64 -11.55 -23.75
CA ASN A 355 -11.81 -10.36 -23.93
C ASN A 355 -11.08 -9.90 -22.65
N HIS A 356 -10.71 -10.86 -21.80
CA HIS A 356 -9.93 -10.61 -20.58
C HIS A 356 -8.80 -11.65 -20.44
N ALA A 357 -7.73 -11.22 -19.82
CA ALA A 357 -6.87 -12.12 -19.08
C ALA A 357 -7.55 -12.36 -17.73
N LEU A 358 -7.94 -13.62 -17.46
CA LEU A 358 -8.68 -14.00 -16.26
C LEU A 358 -7.79 -14.80 -15.31
N MET A 359 -7.96 -14.56 -14.03
CA MET A 359 -7.43 -15.38 -12.95
C MET A 359 -8.60 -16.00 -12.20
N ILE A 360 -8.76 -17.32 -12.31
CA ILE A 360 -9.92 -18.07 -11.83
C ILE A 360 -9.56 -18.87 -10.60
N VAL A 361 -10.44 -18.82 -9.59
CA VAL A 361 -10.35 -19.60 -8.35
C VAL A 361 -11.71 -20.22 -8.04
N GLN A 362 -11.70 -21.32 -7.25
CA GLN A 362 -12.92 -21.83 -6.62
C GLN A 362 -13.00 -21.34 -5.18
N ARG A 363 -14.16 -20.82 -4.77
CA ARG A 363 -14.39 -20.35 -3.40
C ARG A 363 -15.77 -20.75 -2.89
N ARG A 364 -15.81 -21.11 -1.61
CA ARG A 364 -17.06 -21.21 -0.84
C ARG A 364 -17.55 -19.84 -0.42
N SER A 365 -18.82 -19.77 -0.04
CA SER A 365 -19.38 -18.55 0.52
C SER A 365 -18.58 -18.06 1.74
N GLY A 366 -18.13 -16.80 1.72
CA GLY A 366 -17.31 -16.20 2.78
C GLY A 366 -15.80 -16.46 2.67
N GLU A 367 -15.33 -17.33 1.78
CA GLU A 367 -13.89 -17.54 1.57
C GLU A 367 -13.28 -16.40 0.75
N PRO A 368 -12.20 -15.76 1.24
CA PRO A 368 -11.54 -14.67 0.51
C PRO A 368 -10.77 -15.19 -0.71
N PHE A 369 -10.68 -14.35 -1.72
CA PHE A 369 -9.76 -14.47 -2.83
C PHE A 369 -8.79 -13.28 -2.79
N THR A 370 -7.50 -13.55 -2.56
CA THR A 370 -6.45 -12.54 -2.48
C THR A 370 -5.60 -12.54 -3.75
N TYR A 371 -5.49 -11.39 -4.38
CA TYR A 371 -4.64 -11.19 -5.56
C TYR A 371 -4.09 -9.77 -5.57
N PHE A 372 -3.13 -9.54 -6.46
CA PHE A 372 -2.55 -8.22 -6.69
C PHE A 372 -2.84 -7.84 -8.13
N ALA A 373 -3.32 -6.63 -8.37
CA ALA A 373 -3.60 -6.12 -9.71
C ALA A 373 -3.22 -4.65 -9.81
N GLY A 374 -2.68 -4.27 -10.96
CA GLY A 374 -2.29 -2.90 -11.17
C GLY A 374 -1.67 -2.62 -12.52
N ALA A 375 -1.07 -1.44 -12.63
CA ALA A 375 -0.65 -0.91 -13.92
C ALA A 375 0.61 -0.06 -13.85
N ALA A 376 1.20 0.14 -15.03
CA ALA A 376 2.32 1.03 -15.26
C ALA A 376 2.20 1.67 -16.66
N TRP A 377 3.10 2.60 -16.97
CA TRP A 377 3.06 3.35 -18.20
C TRP A 377 4.43 3.38 -18.91
N SER A 378 4.42 3.15 -20.23
CA SER A 378 5.65 3.13 -21.02
C SER A 378 6.38 4.47 -21.11
N LYS A 379 5.71 5.58 -20.84
CA LYS A 379 6.32 6.92 -20.80
C LYS A 379 6.74 7.35 -19.39
N ALA A 380 6.71 6.43 -18.43
CA ALA A 380 7.19 6.62 -17.07
C ALA A 380 8.34 5.63 -16.78
N ASP A 381 8.16 4.75 -15.81
CA ASP A 381 9.19 3.86 -15.29
C ASP A 381 9.17 2.44 -15.88
N MET A 382 8.20 2.11 -16.76
CA MET A 382 8.09 0.79 -17.41
C MET A 382 8.12 0.92 -18.94
N PRO A 383 9.28 1.26 -19.55
CA PRO A 383 9.37 1.62 -20.97
C PRO A 383 9.06 0.47 -21.91
N THR A 384 9.24 -0.79 -21.49
CA THR A 384 9.02 -1.97 -22.32
C THR A 384 8.14 -3.02 -21.67
N GLN A 385 7.52 -3.87 -22.48
CA GLN A 385 6.78 -5.04 -22.01
C GLN A 385 7.65 -6.00 -21.17
N ALA A 386 8.92 -6.13 -21.53
CA ALA A 386 9.86 -6.97 -20.78
C ALA A 386 10.10 -6.44 -19.36
N ASP A 387 10.19 -5.12 -19.20
CA ASP A 387 10.32 -4.50 -17.87
C ASP A 387 9.10 -4.79 -17.01
N TRP A 388 7.90 -4.68 -17.59
CA TRP A 388 6.66 -4.99 -16.89
C TRP A 388 6.56 -6.47 -16.49
N ASN A 389 6.86 -7.38 -17.41
CA ASN A 389 6.86 -8.81 -17.11
C ASN A 389 7.86 -9.14 -15.99
N SER A 390 9.06 -8.58 -16.06
CA SER A 390 10.08 -8.74 -15.02
C SER A 390 9.62 -8.15 -13.67
N TYR A 391 8.92 -7.03 -13.69
CA TYR A 391 8.33 -6.45 -12.46
C TYR A 391 7.32 -7.43 -11.82
N LEU A 392 6.41 -8.00 -12.59
CA LEU A 392 5.40 -8.94 -12.07
C LEU A 392 6.06 -10.22 -11.51
N ASP A 393 7.05 -10.77 -12.23
CA ASP A 393 7.81 -11.95 -11.79
C ASP A 393 8.57 -11.67 -10.49
N ASN A 394 9.27 -10.54 -10.41
CA ASN A 394 9.96 -10.11 -9.21
C ASN A 394 8.97 -9.86 -8.07
N PHE A 395 7.85 -9.16 -8.33
CA PHE A 395 6.82 -8.89 -7.34
C PHE A 395 6.30 -10.19 -6.71
N LYS A 396 6.01 -11.22 -7.53
CA LYS A 396 5.60 -12.54 -7.04
C LYS A 396 6.66 -13.14 -6.12
N GLN A 397 7.92 -13.19 -6.56
CA GLN A 397 9.02 -13.73 -5.76
C GLN A 397 9.19 -12.98 -4.43
N LEU A 398 9.09 -11.65 -4.45
CA LEU A 398 9.18 -10.81 -3.23
C LEU A 398 8.05 -11.12 -2.24
N ARG A 399 6.84 -11.44 -2.71
CA ARG A 399 5.69 -11.82 -1.86
C ARG A 399 5.80 -13.27 -1.36
N GLU A 400 6.34 -14.18 -2.14
CA GLU A 400 6.59 -15.59 -1.73
C GLU A 400 7.72 -15.69 -0.71
N HIS A 401 8.67 -14.76 -0.74
CA HIS A 401 9.83 -14.71 0.16
C HIS A 401 9.89 -13.35 0.88
N PRO A 402 9.04 -13.11 1.85
CA PRO A 402 8.96 -11.80 2.54
C PRO A 402 10.29 -11.46 3.24
N ILE A 403 10.44 -10.19 3.56
CA ILE A 403 11.53 -9.70 4.40
C ILE A 403 11.46 -10.43 5.75
N LEU A 404 12.60 -10.95 6.19
CA LEU A 404 12.73 -11.57 7.50
C LEU A 404 12.96 -10.49 8.55
N ALA A 405 12.13 -10.47 9.57
CA ALA A 405 12.23 -9.55 10.71
C ALA A 405 12.68 -10.32 11.95
N ALA A 406 13.73 -9.86 12.60
CA ALA A 406 14.25 -10.49 13.82
C ALA A 406 14.74 -9.43 14.82
N TRP A 407 14.29 -9.52 16.06
CA TRP A 407 14.79 -8.68 17.15
C TRP A 407 16.20 -9.14 17.56
N ILE A 408 17.11 -8.17 17.60
CA ILE A 408 18.51 -8.39 17.98
C ILE A 408 18.86 -7.53 19.20
N LYS A 409 19.88 -7.96 19.95
CA LYS A 409 20.36 -7.24 21.15
C LYS A 409 21.42 -6.23 20.80
#